data_5d64268a74b81fb58c4e8622f986e80f
#
_entry.id   5d64268a74b81fb58c4e8622f986e80f
#
_cell.length_a   1.000
_cell.length_b   1.000
_cell.length_c   1.000
_cell.angle_alpha   90.00
_cell.angle_beta   90.00
_cell.angle_gamma   90.00
#
_symmetry.space_group_name_H-M   'P 1'
#
loop_
_entity.id
_entity.type
_entity.pdbx_description
1 polymer ?
#
loop_
_entity_poly.entity_id
_entity_poly.type
_entity_poly.pdbx_seq_one_letter_code
_entity_poly.pdbx_strand_id
1 'polypeptide(L)'
;MLGEVNKIIGLDVYTPSGILVGTVDNIVLDLKNNKVDGLFIQSPNPDLVEKRTPVNIPFRWVQSIGGIIILRVFPKYVNAQ
;
A
#
# COMPACT_ATOMS: atom_id res chain seq x y z
N MET A 1 -0.49 -13.72 13.58
CA MET A 1 -0.09 -13.55 12.19
C MET A 1 -1.25 -13.12 11.32
N LEU A 2 -2.05 -14.07 10.86
CA LEU A 2 -3.18 -13.69 10.00
C LEU A 2 -4.15 -12.75 10.71
N GLY A 3 -4.29 -12.87 12.01
CA GLY A 3 -5.16 -11.99 12.77
C GLY A 3 -4.74 -10.52 12.71
N GLU A 4 -3.46 -10.26 12.45
CA GLU A 4 -2.95 -8.91 12.36
C GLU A 4 -3.20 -8.28 10.98
N VAL A 5 -3.46 -9.10 9.97
CA VAL A 5 -3.74 -8.62 8.62
C VAL A 5 -4.98 -7.74 8.62
N ASN A 6 -6.00 -8.11 9.42
CA ASN A 6 -7.23 -7.34 9.49
C ASN A 6 -7.03 -5.92 10.01
N LYS A 7 -5.96 -5.71 10.78
CA LYS A 7 -5.67 -4.38 11.32
C LYS A 7 -5.03 -3.47 10.27
N ILE A 8 -4.53 -4.04 9.19
CA ILE A 8 -3.90 -3.26 8.12
C ILE A 8 -4.94 -2.74 7.13
N ILE A 9 -5.97 -3.54 6.89
CA ILE A 9 -7.05 -3.14 5.97
C ILE A 9 -7.75 -1.92 6.55
N GLY A 10 -7.91 -0.90 5.74
CA GLY A 10 -8.55 0.34 6.15
C GLY A 10 -7.59 1.42 6.62
N LEU A 11 -6.30 1.10 6.74
CA LEU A 11 -5.32 2.12 7.13
C LEU A 11 -4.94 2.97 5.94
N ASP A 12 -4.66 4.24 6.20
CA ASP A 12 -4.15 5.15 5.20
C ASP A 12 -2.66 4.92 4.98
N VAL A 13 -2.23 5.03 3.73
CA VAL A 13 -0.83 4.82 3.32
C VAL A 13 -0.25 6.14 2.84
N TYR A 14 0.92 6.51 3.37
CA TYR A 14 1.58 7.77 3.02
C TYR A 14 2.95 7.51 2.39
N THR A 15 3.32 8.39 1.45
CA THR A 15 4.66 8.36 0.85
C THR A 15 5.69 8.79 1.89
N PRO A 16 7.00 8.62 1.59
CA PRO A 16 8.03 9.12 2.50
C PRO A 16 7.92 10.61 2.79
N SER A 17 7.36 11.38 1.88
CA SER A 17 7.20 12.83 2.07
C SER A 17 5.86 13.20 2.69
N GLY A 18 5.05 12.22 3.09
CA GLY A 18 3.81 12.48 3.80
C GLY A 18 2.60 12.75 2.93
N ILE A 19 2.65 12.34 1.66
CA ILE A 19 1.51 12.51 0.76
C ILE A 19 0.67 11.23 0.80
N LEU A 20 -0.63 11.38 0.94
CA LEU A 20 -1.54 10.24 1.00
C LEU A 20 -1.57 9.49 -0.32
N VAL A 21 -1.26 8.19 -0.28
CA VAL A 21 -1.36 7.32 -1.45
C VAL A 21 -2.79 6.82 -1.60
N GLY A 22 -3.39 6.41 -0.49
CA GLY A 22 -4.74 5.88 -0.48
C GLY A 22 -4.94 5.02 0.75
N THR A 23 -6.04 4.29 0.76
CA THR A 23 -6.43 3.43 1.88
C THR A 23 -6.29 1.97 1.44
N VAL A 24 -5.77 1.13 2.34
CA VAL A 24 -5.60 -0.29 2.04
C VAL A 24 -6.97 -0.95 1.94
N ASP A 25 -7.29 -1.46 0.76
CA ASP A 25 -8.54 -2.17 0.52
C ASP A 25 -8.40 -3.66 0.73
N ASN A 26 -7.21 -4.19 0.47
CA ASN A 26 -6.98 -5.61 0.60
C ASN A 26 -5.49 -5.89 0.76
N ILE A 27 -5.17 -7.13 1.11
CA ILE A 27 -3.80 -7.60 1.30
C ILE A 27 -3.53 -8.66 0.25
N VAL A 28 -2.37 -8.58 -0.38
CA VAL A 28 -1.91 -9.61 -1.30
C VAL A 28 -0.99 -10.54 -0.54
N LEU A 29 -1.35 -11.82 -0.48
CA LEU A 29 -0.59 -12.81 0.27
C LEU A 29 0.23 -13.69 -0.67
N ASP A 30 1.43 -14.01 -0.23
CA ASP A 30 2.27 -15.01 -0.86
C ASP A 30 2.11 -16.30 -0.05
N LEU A 31 1.21 -17.16 -0.50
CA LEU A 31 0.89 -18.37 0.26
C LEU A 31 2.04 -19.37 0.26
N LYS A 32 2.86 -19.34 -0.79
CA LYS A 32 3.99 -20.24 -0.87
C LYS A 32 5.01 -19.95 0.23
N ASN A 33 5.26 -18.67 0.47
CA ASN A 33 6.24 -18.25 1.48
C ASN A 33 5.58 -17.79 2.77
N ASN A 34 4.27 -17.88 2.84
CA ASN A 34 3.50 -17.62 4.06
C ASN A 34 3.72 -16.22 4.59
N LYS A 35 3.64 -15.23 3.70
CA LYS A 35 3.90 -13.84 4.08
C LYS A 35 3.04 -12.88 3.28
N VAL A 36 3.00 -11.63 3.74
CA VAL A 36 2.34 -10.54 3.02
C VAL A 36 3.25 -10.09 1.87
N ASP A 37 2.69 -10.08 0.67
CA ASP A 37 3.43 -9.67 -0.51
C ASP A 37 3.19 -8.21 -0.88
N GLY A 38 1.99 -7.71 -0.62
CA GLY A 38 1.68 -6.34 -0.96
C GLY A 38 0.38 -5.84 -0.37
N LEU A 39 0.16 -4.55 -0.57
CA LEU A 39 -1.05 -3.85 -0.10
C LEU A 39 -1.80 -3.36 -1.34
N PHE A 40 -3.06 -3.78 -1.46
CA PHE A 40 -3.87 -3.40 -2.61
C PHE A 40 -4.67 -2.14 -2.31
N ILE A 41 -4.55 -1.14 -3.18
CA ILE A 41 -5.30 0.11 -3.08
C ILE A 41 -6.09 0.28 -4.36
N GLN A 42 -7.42 0.23 -4.23
CA GLN A 42 -8.34 0.28 -5.38
C GLN A 42 -8.37 1.66 -6.03
N SER A 43 -8.39 2.70 -5.21
CA SER A 43 -8.54 4.07 -5.72
C SER A 43 -7.44 4.96 -5.16
N PRO A 44 -6.22 4.85 -5.72
CA PRO A 44 -5.11 5.64 -5.22
C PRO A 44 -5.25 7.12 -5.57
N ASN A 45 -4.44 7.95 -4.90
CA ASN A 45 -4.41 9.38 -5.12
C ASN A 45 -4.05 9.70 -6.59
N PRO A 46 -4.92 10.42 -7.31
CA PRO A 46 -4.67 10.71 -8.73
C PRO A 46 -3.46 11.61 -8.95
N ASP A 47 -3.01 12.32 -7.91
CA ASP A 47 -1.79 13.11 -8.03
C ASP A 47 -0.54 12.25 -8.05
N LEU A 48 -0.66 10.98 -7.64
CA LEU A 48 0.46 10.06 -7.58
C LEU A 48 0.35 8.93 -8.60
N VAL A 49 -0.87 8.57 -8.97
CA VAL A 49 -1.11 7.42 -9.86
C VAL A 49 -2.01 7.84 -11.00
N GLU A 50 -1.54 7.61 -12.21
CA GLU A 50 -2.28 7.99 -13.40
C GLU A 50 -3.66 7.35 -13.45
N LYS A 51 -4.69 8.18 -13.68
CA LYS A 51 -6.08 7.73 -13.85
C LYS A 51 -6.61 6.92 -12.67
N ARG A 52 -5.99 7.08 -11.50
CA ARG A 52 -6.37 6.34 -10.30
C ARG A 52 -6.40 4.83 -10.54
N THR A 53 -5.48 4.34 -11.37
CA THR A 53 -5.35 2.92 -11.62
C THR A 53 -5.05 2.17 -10.31
N PRO A 54 -5.77 1.09 -10.01
CA PRO A 54 -5.48 0.33 -8.78
C PRO A 54 -4.03 -0.08 -8.73
N VAL A 55 -3.46 -0.03 -7.53
CA VAL A 55 -2.04 -0.35 -7.35
C VAL A 55 -1.86 -1.40 -6.27
N ASN A 56 -0.82 -2.20 -6.43
CA ASN A 56 -0.36 -3.13 -5.42
C ASN A 56 0.99 -2.62 -4.93
N ILE A 57 1.03 -2.15 -3.68
CA ILE A 57 2.25 -1.62 -3.08
C ILE A 57 3.05 -2.80 -2.54
N PRO A 58 4.25 -3.03 -3.04
CA PRO A 58 5.08 -4.13 -2.49
C PRO A 58 5.29 -3.93 -0.99
N PHE A 59 5.14 -5.00 -0.24
CA PHE A 59 5.26 -4.88 1.22
C PHE A 59 6.66 -4.44 1.66
N ARG A 60 7.67 -4.73 0.85
CA ARG A 60 9.04 -4.29 1.16
C ARG A 60 9.20 -2.77 1.15
N TRP A 61 8.22 -2.05 0.57
CA TRP A 61 8.26 -0.58 0.57
C TRP A 61 7.76 0.00 1.89
N VAL A 62 7.19 -0.81 2.76
CA VAL A 62 6.64 -0.34 4.03
C VAL A 62 7.75 -0.09 5.02
N GLN A 63 7.77 1.11 5.59
CA GLN A 63 8.73 1.47 6.62
C GLN A 63 8.15 1.22 8.01
N SER A 64 6.90 1.61 8.23
CA SER A 64 6.30 1.43 9.54
C SER A 64 4.77 1.30 9.42
N ILE A 65 4.19 0.60 10.37
CA ILE A 65 2.75 0.41 10.48
C ILE A 65 2.35 0.74 11.90
N GLY A 66 1.36 1.62 12.04
CA GLY A 66 0.77 1.98 13.32
C GLY A 66 -0.67 2.33 13.06
N GLY A 67 -1.10 3.53 13.45
CA GLY A 67 -2.42 4.03 13.06
C GLY A 67 -2.50 4.36 11.58
N ILE A 68 -1.35 4.50 10.94
CA ILE A 68 -1.22 4.72 9.51
C ILE A 68 -0.04 3.88 9.02
N ILE A 69 0.11 3.78 7.70
CA ILE A 69 1.25 3.10 7.09
C ILE A 69 2.11 4.16 6.42
N ILE A 70 3.42 4.10 6.68
CA ILE A 70 4.37 5.01 6.06
C ILE A 70 5.32 4.18 5.20
N LEU A 71 5.50 4.61 3.96
CA LEU A 71 6.38 3.94 3.03
C LEU A 71 7.79 4.53 3.12
N ARG A 72 8.80 3.70 2.86
CA ARG A 72 10.19 4.16 2.80
C ARG A 72 10.56 4.64 1.41
N VAL A 73 9.79 4.23 0.43
CA VAL A 73 10.04 4.55 -0.96
C VAL A 73 8.71 4.60 -1.70
N PHE A 74 8.61 5.50 -2.67
CA PHE A 74 7.49 5.55 -3.59
C PHE A 74 7.95 6.27 -4.84
N PRO A 75 7.64 5.77 -6.05
CA PRO A 75 8.00 6.46 -7.28
C PRO A 75 7.36 7.84 -7.30
N LYS A 76 8.00 8.78 -7.97
CA LYS A 76 7.48 10.14 -8.02
C LYS A 76 6.08 10.17 -8.64
N TYR A 77 5.85 9.31 -9.65
CA TYR A 77 4.55 9.19 -10.28
C TYR A 77 4.43 7.81 -10.92
N VAL A 78 3.30 7.16 -10.72
CA VAL A 78 3.05 5.82 -11.25
C VAL A 78 2.16 5.95 -12.48
N ASN A 79 2.67 5.53 -13.63
CA ASN A 79 1.91 5.56 -14.87
C ASN A 79 1.16 4.24 -15.06
N ALA A 80 -0.03 4.33 -15.66
CA ALA A 80 -0.78 3.14 -16.04
C ALA A 80 -0.03 2.43 -17.19
N GLN A 81 -0.04 1.11 -17.15
CA GLN A 81 0.61 0.31 -18.19
C GLN A 81 -0.42 -0.30 -19.13
#